data_c26952ebfe1271aa3b8c835d6438feb3
#
_entry.id   c26952ebfe1271aa3b8c835d6438feb3
#
_cell.length_a   1.000
_cell.length_b   1.000
_cell.length_c   1.000
_cell.angle_alpha   90.00
_cell.angle_beta   90.00
_cell.angle_gamma   90.00
#
_symmetry.space_group_name_H-M   'P 1'
#
loop_
_entity.id
_entity.type
_entity.pdbx_description
1 polymer ?
#
loop_
_entity_poly.entity_id
_entity_poly.type
_entity_poly.pdbx_seq_one_letter_code
_entity_poly.pdbx_strand_id
1 'polypeptide(L)'
;ASGDGTKADGDPSLAIFGSSEAAARPDGKRQDITPNHRALALRFGLLDRFFVNSEASPDGHNWSTAAFSNDYTDKAFRWNYSRRGRTYDFEGFNRLPNYEPLRGAPSLFGPDVQTEDVANFLRRYIPYLRGSRDVAEPETLYLWDAAARAGLTYRNYGEFVGTLSEADVKSIKENREKPYPDLSPTVSAIPTKKSLEQRVSTQFRNFDMATPDAMTVDSYRAARESKADPLISNSHVEERFRGNSRIGAWLEEFRAFAAERAAGNGDRLPHLSMLRLSNDHTDGLGARKPTPQFYVADNDYALGLIVEAISNSPYWRDTCIAVVEDDAQDGPDHVDAHRSVALLISAYNRPGVLVHQFHNTVSLIRTIELLLGIDPMNQLDATATPIDIFRSEPDQRPYKALLPDLALDNLVQPPPRDAATAYWMRRTEEQDLAHADMADPEILNRIIWFSVKGATPMPPIARLPLFDALRLGLQEEHEEIAEGHRKDPDDD
;
A
#
# COMPACT_ATOMS: atom_id res chain seq x y z
N ALA A 1 1.96 -12.09 21.66
CA ALA A 1 3.09 -12.96 22.01
C ALA A 1 3.05 -14.18 21.10
N SER A 2 4.21 -14.63 20.65
CA SER A 2 4.37 -15.89 19.94
C SER A 2 3.94 -17.08 20.81
N GLY A 3 3.81 -18.28 20.22
CA GLY A 3 3.45 -19.49 20.97
C GLY A 3 4.43 -19.89 22.09
N ASP A 4 5.65 -19.37 22.06
CA ASP A 4 6.70 -19.54 23.07
C ASP A 4 6.72 -18.43 24.14
N GLY A 5 5.83 -17.44 24.03
CA GLY A 5 5.73 -16.31 24.96
C GLY A 5 6.57 -15.09 24.59
N THR A 6 7.36 -15.15 23.53
CA THR A 6 8.14 -14.00 23.04
C THR A 6 7.21 -12.85 22.66
N LYS A 7 7.56 -11.64 23.02
CA LYS A 7 6.80 -10.44 22.66
C LYS A 7 7.36 -9.86 21.36
N ALA A 8 6.48 -9.37 20.51
CA ALA A 8 6.88 -8.57 19.37
C ALA A 8 7.54 -7.27 19.85
N ASP A 9 8.51 -6.83 19.08
CA ASP A 9 9.21 -5.57 19.28
C ASP A 9 8.32 -4.43 18.75
N GLY A 10 7.91 -3.52 19.63
CA GLY A 10 7.05 -2.40 19.31
C GLY A 10 6.25 -1.89 20.50
N ASP A 11 5.88 -0.63 20.45
CA ASP A 11 5.06 0.02 21.48
C ASP A 11 3.60 0.19 20.99
N PRO A 12 2.65 -0.60 21.51
CA PRO A 12 1.25 -0.50 21.11
C PRO A 12 0.60 0.86 21.47
N SER A 13 1.18 1.65 22.37
CA SER A 13 0.66 2.97 22.71
C SER A 13 0.81 3.97 21.56
N LEU A 14 1.74 3.72 20.66
CA LEU A 14 2.01 4.56 19.49
C LEU A 14 1.08 4.21 18.31
N ALA A 15 0.43 3.05 18.32
CA ALA A 15 -0.47 2.65 17.25
C ALA A 15 -1.69 3.57 17.16
N ILE A 16 -1.95 4.10 15.96
CA ILE A 16 -3.14 4.91 15.67
C ILE A 16 -4.31 3.97 15.37
N PHE A 17 -4.09 3.03 14.46
CA PHE A 17 -5.03 1.99 14.08
C PHE A 17 -4.61 0.66 14.69
N GLY A 18 -5.53 -0.30 14.74
CA GLY A 18 -5.20 -1.62 15.26
C GLY A 18 -6.41 -2.37 15.78
N SER A 19 -6.14 -3.40 16.56
CA SER A 19 -7.18 -4.15 17.24
C SER A 19 -7.80 -3.35 18.38
N SER A 20 -8.91 -3.85 18.96
CA SER A 20 -9.64 -3.22 20.07
C SER A 20 -8.78 -2.84 21.28
N GLU A 21 -7.61 -3.43 21.42
CA GLU A 21 -6.70 -3.14 22.54
C GLU A 21 -5.89 -1.86 22.29
N ALA A 22 -5.53 -1.58 21.05
CA ALA A 22 -4.72 -0.42 20.67
C ALA A 22 -5.56 0.79 20.23
N ALA A 23 -6.64 0.56 19.48
CA ALA A 23 -7.48 1.61 18.89
C ALA A 23 -8.61 2.04 19.83
N ALA A 24 -8.27 2.68 20.96
CA ALA A 24 -9.28 3.21 21.86
C ALA A 24 -9.85 4.54 21.33
N ARG A 25 -11.18 4.63 21.33
CA ARG A 25 -11.91 5.88 20.99
C ARG A 25 -11.76 6.92 22.10
N PRO A 26 -12.01 8.22 21.78
CA PRO A 26 -12.03 9.29 22.80
C PRO A 26 -13.06 9.05 23.93
N ASP A 27 -14.15 8.30 23.64
CA ASP A 27 -15.17 7.93 24.65
C ASP A 27 -14.77 6.70 25.50
N GLY A 28 -13.54 6.22 25.36
CA GLY A 28 -12.99 5.07 26.08
C GLY A 28 -13.41 3.71 25.53
N LYS A 29 -14.27 3.67 24.53
CA LYS A 29 -14.61 2.43 23.83
C LYS A 29 -13.48 2.01 22.90
N ARG A 30 -13.42 0.73 22.63
CA ARG A 30 -12.44 0.14 21.73
C ARG A 30 -13.04 -0.20 20.39
N GLN A 31 -12.22 -0.18 19.35
CA GLN A 31 -12.61 -0.53 17.98
C GLN A 31 -11.61 -1.52 17.41
N ASP A 32 -12.10 -2.55 16.72
CA ASP A 32 -11.28 -3.41 15.87
C ASP A 32 -11.25 -2.82 14.46
N ILE A 33 -10.25 -2.00 14.17
CA ILE A 33 -10.07 -1.37 12.86
C ILE A 33 -9.33 -2.31 11.92
N THR A 34 -8.28 -3.00 12.41
CA THR A 34 -7.44 -3.89 11.63
C THR A 34 -7.41 -5.34 12.16
N PRO A 35 -8.59 -6.00 12.30
CA PRO A 35 -8.65 -7.35 12.85
C PRO A 35 -7.97 -8.40 11.95
N ASN A 36 -7.97 -8.20 10.63
CA ASN A 36 -7.35 -9.14 9.69
C ASN A 36 -5.83 -9.09 9.75
N HIS A 37 -5.20 -7.90 9.74
CA HIS A 37 -3.76 -7.79 9.92
C HIS A 37 -3.30 -8.51 11.19
N ARG A 38 -3.99 -8.29 12.31
CA ARG A 38 -3.69 -8.98 13.57
C ARG A 38 -3.87 -10.49 13.47
N ALA A 39 -4.99 -10.96 12.93
CA ALA A 39 -5.29 -12.39 12.81
C ALA A 39 -4.31 -13.11 11.86
N LEU A 40 -3.94 -12.45 10.77
CA LEU A 40 -2.97 -12.95 9.80
C LEU A 40 -1.57 -13.05 10.42
N ALA A 41 -1.12 -12.00 11.13
CA ALA A 41 0.14 -12.02 11.85
C ALA A 41 0.20 -13.15 12.91
N LEU A 42 -0.86 -13.31 13.69
CA LEU A 42 -0.95 -14.39 14.70
C LEU A 42 -0.97 -15.79 14.10
N ARG A 43 -1.52 -15.96 12.92
CA ARG A 43 -1.63 -17.27 12.27
C ARG A 43 -0.41 -17.61 11.42
N PHE A 44 0.04 -16.66 10.61
CA PHE A 44 1.05 -16.90 9.59
C PHE A 44 2.46 -16.41 9.97
N GLY A 45 2.55 -15.62 11.04
CA GLY A 45 3.81 -15.06 11.54
C GLY A 45 3.91 -13.56 11.33
N LEU A 46 4.81 -12.94 12.09
CA LEU A 46 5.08 -11.51 12.09
C LEU A 46 6.56 -11.27 11.93
N LEU A 47 6.90 -10.33 11.05
CA LEU A 47 8.23 -9.77 10.94
C LEU A 47 8.21 -8.43 11.72
N ASP A 48 8.67 -8.42 12.95
CA ASP A 48 8.58 -7.23 13.81
C ASP A 48 9.76 -6.26 13.64
N ARG A 49 10.77 -6.66 12.89
CA ARG A 49 11.91 -5.83 12.47
C ARG A 49 12.00 -5.77 10.95
N PHE A 50 10.88 -5.48 10.31
CA PHE A 50 10.83 -5.23 8.88
C PHE A 50 10.93 -3.74 8.60
N PHE A 51 11.73 -3.37 7.62
CA PHE A 51 11.97 -2.00 7.21
C PHE A 51 11.77 -1.86 5.71
N VAL A 52 10.95 -0.90 5.28
CA VAL A 52 10.89 -0.53 3.87
C VAL A 52 12.13 0.25 3.49
N ASN A 53 12.46 0.26 2.19
CA ASN A 53 13.65 0.96 1.71
C ASN A 53 13.39 2.43 1.36
N SER A 54 12.18 2.93 1.66
CA SER A 54 11.75 4.28 1.33
C SER A 54 10.97 4.93 2.47
N GLU A 55 11.13 6.24 2.62
CA GLU A 55 10.30 7.09 3.47
C GLU A 55 9.08 7.66 2.72
N ALA A 56 9.03 7.55 1.39
CA ALA A 56 8.00 8.17 0.56
C ALA A 56 7.72 7.39 -0.71
N SER A 57 6.45 7.40 -1.15
CA SER A 57 5.97 6.65 -2.32
C SER A 57 6.73 6.90 -3.63
N PRO A 58 7.30 8.12 -3.90
CA PRO A 58 8.01 8.34 -5.16
C PRO A 58 9.13 7.35 -5.48
N ASP A 59 9.85 6.87 -4.50
CA ASP A 59 10.86 5.82 -4.67
C ASP A 59 10.40 4.47 -4.12
N GLY A 60 9.44 4.45 -3.20
CA GLY A 60 8.89 3.23 -2.58
C GLY A 60 8.33 2.24 -3.59
N HIS A 61 7.60 2.71 -4.60
CA HIS A 61 7.09 1.87 -5.68
C HIS A 61 8.20 1.23 -6.51
N ASN A 62 9.34 1.90 -6.69
CA ASN A 62 10.50 1.30 -7.34
C ASN A 62 11.20 0.28 -6.42
N TRP A 63 11.37 0.59 -5.14
CA TRP A 63 11.92 -0.34 -4.17
C TRP A 63 11.09 -1.63 -4.05
N SER A 64 9.77 -1.51 -3.97
CA SER A 64 8.85 -2.66 -3.79
C SER A 64 8.66 -3.50 -5.05
N THR A 65 9.04 -3.01 -6.22
CA THR A 65 8.84 -3.70 -7.50
C THR A 65 10.10 -3.98 -8.31
N ALA A 66 11.21 -3.27 -8.02
CA ALA A 66 12.47 -3.43 -8.73
C ALA A 66 13.67 -3.68 -7.78
N ALA A 67 13.46 -3.71 -6.47
CA ALA A 67 14.52 -3.77 -5.46
C ALA A 67 15.59 -2.69 -5.65
N PHE A 68 15.22 -1.57 -6.26
CA PHE A 68 16.13 -0.49 -6.62
C PHE A 68 15.36 0.78 -6.97
N SER A 69 15.79 1.91 -6.42
CA SER A 69 15.41 3.24 -6.88
C SER A 69 16.60 3.91 -7.55
N ASN A 70 16.39 4.55 -8.68
CA ASN A 70 17.49 5.18 -9.38
C ASN A 70 17.82 6.58 -8.84
N ASP A 71 19.02 7.06 -9.17
CA ASP A 71 19.56 8.33 -8.71
C ASP A 71 18.67 9.55 -9.05
N TYR A 72 17.95 9.49 -10.16
CA TYR A 72 16.97 10.53 -10.51
C TYR A 72 15.81 10.58 -9.52
N THR A 73 15.21 9.44 -9.24
CA THR A 73 14.08 9.33 -8.32
C THR A 73 14.48 9.77 -6.91
N ASP A 74 15.59 9.26 -6.38
CA ASP A 74 16.10 9.61 -5.05
C ASP A 74 16.38 11.11 -4.87
N LYS A 75 16.87 11.76 -5.91
CA LYS A 75 17.13 13.21 -5.86
C LYS A 75 15.86 14.02 -6.06
N ALA A 76 14.97 13.57 -6.93
CA ALA A 76 13.82 14.34 -7.33
C ALA A 76 12.73 14.37 -6.25
N PHE A 77 12.47 13.27 -5.52
CA PHE A 77 11.43 13.28 -4.49
C PHE A 77 11.78 14.22 -3.33
N ARG A 78 13.03 14.30 -2.93
CA ARG A 78 13.46 15.24 -1.88
C ARG A 78 13.22 16.71 -2.26
N TRP A 79 13.36 17.01 -3.53
CA TRP A 79 13.01 18.33 -4.06
C TRP A 79 11.51 18.61 -3.95
N ASN A 80 10.68 17.63 -4.30
CA ASN A 80 9.23 17.75 -4.24
C ASN A 80 8.74 17.94 -2.80
N TYR A 81 9.22 17.12 -1.88
CA TYR A 81 8.86 17.20 -0.46
C TYR A 81 9.40 18.46 0.24
N SER A 82 10.39 19.12 -0.35
CA SER A 82 10.82 20.46 0.08
C SER A 82 9.90 21.59 -0.40
N ARG A 83 8.75 21.27 -1.02
CA ARG A 83 7.77 22.20 -1.58
C ARG A 83 8.31 23.08 -2.72
N ARG A 84 9.33 22.63 -3.41
CA ARG A 84 9.91 23.32 -4.58
C ARG A 84 9.26 22.97 -5.90
N GLY A 85 8.17 22.20 -5.85
CA GLY A 85 7.43 21.75 -7.03
C GLY A 85 7.88 20.41 -7.55
N ARG A 86 7.06 19.80 -8.36
CA ARG A 86 7.25 18.48 -8.94
C ARG A 86 7.54 18.59 -10.43
N THR A 87 8.62 17.99 -10.88
CA THR A 87 9.04 18.05 -12.29
C THR A 87 8.63 16.82 -13.09
N TYR A 88 8.59 15.64 -12.45
CA TYR A 88 8.27 14.38 -13.10
C TYR A 88 7.61 13.43 -12.12
N ASP A 89 6.72 12.58 -12.62
CA ASP A 89 6.05 11.57 -11.80
C ASP A 89 6.88 10.28 -11.74
N PHE A 90 7.14 9.83 -10.54
CA PHE A 90 7.95 8.66 -10.26
C PHE A 90 7.26 7.35 -10.63
N GLU A 91 5.94 7.36 -10.67
CA GLU A 91 5.14 6.22 -11.11
C GLU A 91 5.05 6.13 -12.66
N GLY A 92 5.89 6.86 -13.39
CA GLY A 92 5.92 6.87 -14.85
C GLY A 92 4.81 7.68 -15.50
N PHE A 93 4.21 8.60 -14.77
CA PHE A 93 3.09 9.41 -15.21
C PHE A 93 3.40 10.88 -14.98
N ASN A 94 3.60 11.65 -16.03
CA ASN A 94 3.87 13.07 -15.87
C ASN A 94 2.66 13.81 -15.34
N ARG A 95 2.71 14.21 -14.08
CA ARG A 95 1.70 15.05 -13.45
C ARG A 95 1.97 16.51 -13.73
N LEU A 96 0.91 17.33 -13.65
CA LEU A 96 1.09 18.77 -13.70
C LEU A 96 2.02 19.20 -12.56
N PRO A 97 3.07 19.96 -12.85
CA PRO A 97 3.86 20.57 -11.79
C PRO A 97 2.97 21.39 -10.88
N ASN A 98 3.06 21.14 -9.56
CA ASN A 98 2.32 21.90 -8.56
C ASN A 98 2.91 23.31 -8.37
N TYR A 99 3.17 23.98 -9.45
CA TYR A 99 3.72 25.32 -9.45
C TYR A 99 2.68 26.30 -9.94
N GLU A 100 1.81 26.76 -9.02
CA GLU A 100 0.73 27.73 -9.31
C GLU A 100 1.18 28.94 -10.14
N PRO A 101 2.38 29.53 -9.90
CA PRO A 101 2.85 30.60 -10.75
C PRO A 101 2.97 30.27 -12.23
N LEU A 102 3.18 29.00 -12.59
CA LEU A 102 3.27 28.61 -14.01
C LEU A 102 1.92 28.51 -14.71
N ARG A 103 0.82 28.28 -13.95
CA ARG A 103 -0.53 28.16 -14.53
C ARG A 103 -1.05 29.48 -15.14
N GLY A 104 -0.54 30.59 -14.69
CA GLY A 104 -1.01 31.94 -15.15
C GLY A 104 0.00 32.77 -15.91
N ALA A 105 1.22 32.28 -16.16
CA ALA A 105 2.29 33.15 -16.65
C ALA A 105 3.09 32.54 -17.82
N PRO A 106 2.55 32.52 -19.06
CA PRO A 106 3.32 32.18 -20.26
C PRO A 106 4.62 32.98 -20.37
N SER A 107 4.63 34.20 -19.85
CA SER A 107 5.82 35.07 -19.82
C SER A 107 7.03 34.52 -19.04
N LEU A 108 6.82 33.56 -18.14
CA LEU A 108 7.94 32.89 -17.43
C LEU A 108 8.77 31.96 -18.33
N PHE A 109 8.19 31.51 -19.44
CA PHE A 109 8.86 30.66 -20.43
C PHE A 109 9.54 31.45 -21.55
N GLY A 110 9.38 32.77 -21.56
CA GLY A 110 9.90 33.66 -22.57
C GLY A 110 8.83 34.16 -23.56
N PRO A 111 9.12 35.25 -24.29
CA PRO A 111 8.15 35.92 -25.16
C PRO A 111 7.71 35.08 -26.37
N ASP A 112 8.51 34.09 -26.77
CA ASP A 112 8.27 33.28 -27.97
C ASP A 112 7.49 31.98 -27.67
N VAL A 113 7.24 31.69 -26.40
CA VAL A 113 6.52 30.45 -25.98
C VAL A 113 5.02 30.69 -26.07
N GLN A 114 4.36 29.92 -26.93
CA GLN A 114 2.92 30.02 -27.10
C GLN A 114 2.18 29.43 -25.92
N THR A 115 0.96 29.93 -25.64
CA THR A 115 0.10 29.40 -24.56
C THR A 115 -0.18 27.90 -24.74
N GLU A 116 -0.29 27.45 -25.98
CA GLU A 116 -0.51 26.04 -26.31
C GLU A 116 0.72 25.18 -25.95
N ASP A 117 1.93 25.68 -26.15
CA ASP A 117 3.15 24.96 -25.76
C ASP A 117 3.26 24.81 -24.25
N VAL A 118 2.87 25.84 -23.48
CA VAL A 118 2.79 25.77 -22.03
C VAL A 118 1.73 24.75 -21.60
N ALA A 119 0.55 24.77 -22.20
CA ALA A 119 -0.50 23.83 -21.93
C ALA A 119 -0.08 22.38 -22.25
N ASN A 120 0.64 22.18 -23.35
CA ASN A 120 1.19 20.86 -23.71
C ASN A 120 2.28 20.41 -22.75
N PHE A 121 3.16 21.28 -22.29
CA PHE A 121 4.17 21.00 -21.27
C PHE A 121 3.54 20.62 -19.94
N LEU A 122 2.49 21.31 -19.53
CA LEU A 122 1.78 21.06 -18.28
C LEU A 122 0.84 19.85 -18.36
N ARG A 123 0.57 19.33 -19.54
CA ARG A 123 -0.36 18.20 -19.72
C ARG A 123 0.29 16.90 -19.21
N ARG A 124 -0.51 16.12 -18.47
CA ARG A 124 -0.14 14.76 -18.07
C ARG A 124 0.11 13.89 -19.30
N TYR A 125 1.18 13.12 -19.29
CA TYR A 125 1.48 12.17 -20.34
C TYR A 125 2.23 10.94 -19.80
N ILE A 126 2.16 9.85 -20.54
CA ILE A 126 2.90 8.62 -20.24
C ILE A 126 4.09 8.56 -21.21
N PRO A 127 5.34 8.52 -20.73
CA PRO A 127 6.53 8.64 -21.55
C PRO A 127 6.59 7.67 -22.73
N TYR A 128 6.38 6.36 -22.51
CA TYR A 128 6.51 5.39 -23.60
C TYR A 128 5.46 5.56 -24.70
N LEU A 129 4.28 6.11 -24.38
CA LEU A 129 3.25 6.39 -25.38
C LEU A 129 3.65 7.54 -26.34
N ARG A 130 4.57 8.37 -25.91
CA ARG A 130 5.16 9.46 -26.71
C ARG A 130 6.54 9.14 -27.28
N GLY A 131 7.01 7.89 -27.11
CA GLY A 131 8.34 7.49 -27.51
C GLY A 131 9.47 8.15 -26.70
N SER A 132 9.14 8.69 -25.53
CA SER A 132 10.11 9.27 -24.60
C SER A 132 10.61 8.21 -23.63
N ARG A 133 11.84 8.40 -23.13
CA ARG A 133 12.39 7.57 -22.06
C ARG A 133 11.68 7.92 -20.74
N ASP A 134 11.36 6.91 -19.96
CA ASP A 134 10.98 7.07 -18.57
C ASP A 134 12.24 7.18 -17.71
N VAL A 135 12.51 8.36 -17.17
CA VAL A 135 13.73 8.62 -16.40
C VAL A 135 13.69 8.08 -14.98
N ALA A 136 12.49 7.72 -14.50
CA ALA A 136 12.30 7.10 -13.19
C ALA A 136 12.32 5.56 -13.27
N GLU A 137 12.31 4.99 -14.47
CA GLU A 137 12.34 3.54 -14.65
C GLU A 137 13.75 3.01 -14.32
N PRO A 138 13.87 2.03 -13.38
CA PRO A 138 15.15 1.40 -13.08
C PRO A 138 15.75 0.72 -14.31
N GLU A 139 17.07 0.77 -14.47
CA GLU A 139 17.76 0.16 -15.62
C GLU A 139 17.65 -1.36 -15.65
N THR A 140 17.47 -1.98 -14.46
CA THR A 140 17.26 -3.44 -14.31
C THR A 140 15.83 -3.86 -14.60
N LEU A 141 14.94 -2.89 -14.80
CA LEU A 141 13.50 -3.06 -14.92
C LEU A 141 12.87 -3.61 -13.63
N TYR A 142 11.74 -4.26 -13.73
CA TYR A 142 10.88 -4.62 -12.62
C TYR A 142 10.77 -6.14 -12.45
N LEU A 143 10.23 -6.57 -11.33
CA LEU A 143 10.00 -7.98 -10.98
C LEU A 143 9.15 -8.71 -12.04
N TRP A 144 8.15 -8.05 -12.60
CA TRP A 144 7.35 -8.63 -13.69
C TRP A 144 8.13 -8.79 -15.00
N ASP A 145 9.12 -7.92 -15.27
CA ASP A 145 10.00 -8.07 -16.41
C ASP A 145 10.98 -9.24 -16.20
N ALA A 146 11.46 -9.43 -14.96
CA ALA A 146 12.26 -10.59 -14.59
C ALA A 146 11.46 -11.88 -14.72
N ALA A 147 10.22 -11.91 -14.25
CA ALA A 147 9.31 -13.03 -14.44
C ALA A 147 9.08 -13.34 -15.94
N ALA A 148 8.85 -12.30 -16.75
CA ALA A 148 8.69 -12.46 -18.20
C ALA A 148 9.94 -13.03 -18.87
N ARG A 149 11.13 -12.59 -18.49
CA ARG A 149 12.40 -13.14 -19.00
C ARG A 149 12.57 -14.63 -18.68
N ALA A 150 12.06 -15.05 -17.53
CA ALA A 150 12.02 -16.47 -17.12
C ALA A 150 10.88 -17.27 -17.75
N GLY A 151 10.07 -16.67 -18.63
CA GLY A 151 8.92 -17.33 -19.26
C GLY A 151 7.69 -17.46 -18.36
N LEU A 152 7.66 -16.78 -17.23
CA LEU A 152 6.52 -16.78 -16.31
C LEU A 152 5.48 -15.75 -16.72
N THR A 153 4.22 -16.01 -16.40
CA THR A 153 3.12 -15.09 -16.65
C THR A 153 2.89 -14.17 -15.46
N TYR A 154 2.42 -12.96 -15.75
CA TYR A 154 2.09 -11.98 -14.70
C TYR A 154 0.83 -11.18 -15.00
N ARG A 155 0.22 -10.64 -13.97
CA ARG A 155 -0.96 -9.78 -14.02
C ARG A 155 -0.84 -8.66 -12.97
N ASN A 156 -1.34 -7.50 -13.32
CA ASN A 156 -1.26 -6.32 -12.49
C ASN A 156 -2.65 -5.71 -12.24
N TYR A 157 -2.88 -5.36 -11.00
CA TYR A 157 -4.11 -4.78 -10.47
C TYR A 157 -3.78 -3.48 -9.73
N GLY A 158 -3.58 -2.41 -10.50
CA GLY A 158 -3.46 -1.04 -10.01
C GLY A 158 -2.05 -0.47 -9.84
N GLU A 159 -1.02 -1.29 -9.79
CA GLU A 159 0.36 -0.82 -9.68
C GLU A 159 0.86 -0.25 -11.02
N PHE A 160 1.50 0.93 -11.01
CA PHE A 160 1.91 1.66 -12.20
C PHE A 160 0.79 1.78 -13.27
N VAL A 161 -0.40 2.11 -12.80
CA VAL A 161 -1.57 2.35 -13.64
C VAL A 161 -2.05 3.78 -13.42
N GLY A 162 -2.14 4.55 -14.48
CA GLY A 162 -2.70 5.90 -14.45
C GLY A 162 -4.19 5.90 -14.81
N THR A 163 -4.95 6.83 -14.24
CA THR A 163 -6.32 7.12 -14.67
C THR A 163 -6.31 8.37 -15.54
N LEU A 164 -6.82 8.25 -16.77
CA LEU A 164 -6.82 9.32 -17.77
C LEU A 164 -8.20 9.95 -17.89
N SER A 165 -8.22 11.27 -18.07
CA SER A 165 -9.43 12.01 -18.45
C SER A 165 -9.80 11.79 -19.92
N GLU A 166 -11.02 12.16 -20.32
CA GLU A 166 -11.46 12.14 -21.73
C GLU A 166 -10.49 12.90 -22.65
N ALA A 167 -10.01 14.05 -22.22
CA ALA A 167 -9.06 14.86 -22.98
C ALA A 167 -7.72 14.13 -23.18
N ASP A 168 -7.22 13.47 -22.15
CA ASP A 168 -5.98 12.67 -22.23
C ASP A 168 -6.17 11.47 -23.16
N VAL A 169 -7.29 10.75 -23.02
CA VAL A 169 -7.66 9.62 -23.88
C VAL A 169 -7.74 10.04 -25.35
N LYS A 170 -8.38 11.17 -25.63
CA LYS A 170 -8.48 11.74 -26.98
C LYS A 170 -7.09 12.07 -27.54
N SER A 171 -6.25 12.75 -26.75
CA SER A 171 -4.88 13.11 -27.14
C SER A 171 -4.03 11.88 -27.46
N ILE A 172 -4.15 10.82 -26.65
CA ILE A 172 -3.42 9.56 -26.87
C ILE A 172 -3.89 8.90 -28.17
N LYS A 173 -5.20 8.83 -28.41
CA LYS A 173 -5.78 8.22 -29.63
C LYS A 173 -5.37 8.95 -30.90
N GLU A 174 -5.32 10.28 -30.86
CA GLU A 174 -4.95 11.12 -32.01
C GLU A 174 -3.45 11.04 -32.36
N ASN A 175 -2.59 10.79 -31.36
CA ASN A 175 -1.13 10.79 -31.52
C ASN A 175 -0.49 9.41 -31.60
N ARG A 176 -1.27 8.34 -31.81
CA ARG A 176 -0.80 6.97 -31.85
C ARG A 176 -1.05 6.28 -33.19
N GLU A 177 -0.03 5.60 -33.72
CA GLU A 177 -0.17 4.82 -34.96
C GLU A 177 -1.05 3.57 -34.80
N LYS A 178 -1.20 3.07 -33.56
CA LYS A 178 -2.09 1.93 -33.25
C LYS A 178 -3.09 2.31 -32.17
N PRO A 179 -4.39 2.08 -32.38
CA PRO A 179 -5.40 2.37 -31.35
C PRO A 179 -5.16 1.48 -30.10
N TYR A 180 -5.37 2.04 -28.95
CA TYR A 180 -5.51 1.31 -27.70
C TYR A 180 -6.94 0.75 -27.67
N PRO A 181 -7.16 -0.56 -27.86
CA PRO A 181 -8.50 -1.09 -28.13
C PRO A 181 -9.46 -0.90 -26.95
N ASP A 182 -8.93 -0.84 -25.73
CA ASP A 182 -9.73 -0.94 -24.49
C ASP A 182 -9.92 0.40 -23.75
N LEU A 183 -9.55 1.54 -24.36
CA LEU A 183 -9.78 2.83 -23.74
C LEU A 183 -11.26 3.22 -23.82
N SER A 184 -11.94 3.23 -22.67
CA SER A 184 -13.25 3.86 -22.52
C SER A 184 -13.21 5.32 -22.97
N PRO A 185 -14.29 5.87 -23.53
CA PRO A 185 -14.31 7.27 -23.93
C PRO A 185 -14.25 8.26 -22.74
N THR A 186 -14.60 7.84 -21.54
CA THR A 186 -14.76 8.76 -20.40
C THR A 186 -13.58 8.76 -19.43
N VAL A 187 -13.26 7.61 -18.84
CA VAL A 187 -12.12 7.44 -17.93
C VAL A 187 -11.50 6.09 -18.20
N SER A 188 -10.19 6.05 -18.37
CA SER A 188 -9.50 4.80 -18.66
C SER A 188 -8.32 4.57 -17.72
N ALA A 189 -8.24 3.37 -17.19
CA ALA A 189 -7.05 2.88 -16.54
C ALA A 189 -6.04 2.46 -17.62
N ILE A 190 -4.84 2.99 -17.56
CA ILE A 190 -3.79 2.72 -18.53
C ILE A 190 -2.46 2.45 -17.81
N PRO A 191 -1.70 1.41 -18.20
CA PRO A 191 -0.39 1.18 -17.63
C PRO A 191 0.56 2.32 -17.94
N THR A 192 1.39 2.69 -16.98
CA THR A 192 2.43 3.71 -17.16
C THR A 192 3.75 3.12 -17.62
N LYS A 193 3.90 1.80 -17.59
CA LYS A 193 5.05 1.05 -18.10
C LYS A 193 4.66 0.22 -19.31
N LYS A 194 5.52 0.22 -20.33
CA LYS A 194 5.24 -0.48 -21.59
C LYS A 194 5.06 -2.00 -21.40
N SER A 195 5.84 -2.61 -20.54
CA SER A 195 5.77 -4.06 -20.27
C SER A 195 4.47 -4.49 -19.59
N LEU A 196 3.71 -3.56 -19.03
CA LEU A 196 2.40 -3.81 -18.46
C LEU A 196 1.25 -3.70 -19.47
N GLU A 197 1.51 -3.33 -20.73
CA GLU A 197 0.47 -3.32 -21.77
C GLU A 197 -0.20 -4.69 -21.86
N GLN A 198 -1.54 -4.69 -21.86
CA GLN A 198 -2.38 -5.90 -21.86
C GLN A 198 -2.22 -6.81 -20.62
N ARG A 199 -1.47 -6.37 -19.61
CA ARG A 199 -1.25 -7.12 -18.37
C ARG A 199 -1.97 -6.51 -17.18
N VAL A 200 -2.57 -5.33 -17.32
CA VAL A 200 -3.33 -4.67 -16.27
C VAL A 200 -4.81 -5.03 -16.33
N SER A 201 -5.45 -5.10 -15.16
CA SER A 201 -6.91 -5.11 -15.08
C SER A 201 -7.42 -3.70 -15.27
N THR A 202 -8.23 -3.48 -16.31
CA THR A 202 -8.84 -2.17 -16.59
C THR A 202 -10.01 -1.85 -15.68
N GLN A 203 -10.54 -2.84 -14.97
CA GLN A 203 -11.62 -2.70 -13.99
C GLN A 203 -11.10 -2.36 -12.58
N PHE A 204 -9.89 -2.78 -12.27
CA PHE A 204 -9.25 -2.48 -10.99
C PHE A 204 -8.75 -1.03 -11.00
N ARG A 205 -9.36 -0.17 -10.19
CA ARG A 205 -8.94 1.23 -10.06
C ARG A 205 -7.63 1.32 -9.29
N ASN A 206 -6.70 2.12 -9.82
CA ASN A 206 -5.51 2.48 -9.07
C ASN A 206 -5.86 3.46 -7.94
N PHE A 207 -4.93 4.26 -7.48
CA PHE A 207 -5.12 5.25 -6.44
C PHE A 207 -6.29 6.21 -6.74
N ASP A 208 -7.44 5.93 -6.15
CA ASP A 208 -8.69 6.69 -6.26
C ASP A 208 -9.48 6.52 -4.97
N MET A 209 -9.46 7.53 -4.10
CA MET A 209 -10.13 7.51 -2.80
C MET A 209 -11.66 7.39 -2.91
N ALA A 210 -12.24 7.63 -4.08
CA ALA A 210 -13.67 7.41 -4.32
C ALA A 210 -14.01 5.93 -4.55
N THR A 211 -13.03 5.09 -4.86
CA THR A 211 -13.21 3.65 -5.06
C THR A 211 -12.80 2.89 -3.80
N PRO A 212 -13.71 2.15 -3.15
CA PRO A 212 -13.37 1.37 -1.98
C PRO A 212 -12.48 0.16 -2.32
N ASP A 213 -11.68 -0.29 -1.37
CA ASP A 213 -10.93 -1.53 -1.50
C ASP A 213 -11.85 -2.74 -1.42
N ALA A 214 -12.72 -2.78 -0.41
CA ALA A 214 -13.64 -3.89 -0.18
C ALA A 214 -15.11 -3.48 -0.28
N MET A 215 -15.56 -2.47 0.43
CA MET A 215 -16.98 -2.17 0.63
C MET A 215 -17.30 -0.68 0.46
N THR A 216 -18.41 -0.38 -0.20
CA THR A 216 -19.00 0.95 -0.09
C THR A 216 -19.50 1.22 1.33
N VAL A 217 -19.62 2.50 1.70
CA VAL A 217 -20.20 2.89 3.00
C VAL A 217 -21.57 2.28 3.23
N ASP A 218 -22.42 2.25 2.21
CA ASP A 218 -23.78 1.71 2.33
C ASP A 218 -23.79 0.18 2.50
N SER A 219 -22.95 -0.54 1.78
CA SER A 219 -22.84 -2.00 1.95
C SER A 219 -22.21 -2.37 3.30
N TYR A 220 -21.26 -1.58 3.80
CA TYR A 220 -20.70 -1.76 5.14
C TYR A 220 -21.76 -1.55 6.21
N ARG A 221 -22.54 -0.47 6.11
CA ARG A 221 -23.67 -0.20 7.02
C ARG A 221 -24.68 -1.35 7.01
N ALA A 222 -25.09 -1.79 5.82
CA ALA A 222 -26.02 -2.91 5.70
C ALA A 222 -25.46 -4.20 6.33
N ALA A 223 -24.19 -4.49 6.16
CA ALA A 223 -23.54 -5.64 6.79
C ALA A 223 -23.54 -5.54 8.32
N ARG A 224 -23.32 -4.37 8.88
CA ARG A 224 -23.36 -4.12 10.34
C ARG A 224 -24.76 -4.20 10.92
N GLU A 225 -25.74 -3.63 10.26
CA GLU A 225 -27.12 -3.54 10.72
C GLU A 225 -27.84 -4.88 10.63
N SER A 226 -27.53 -5.72 9.65
CA SER A 226 -28.21 -7.00 9.43
C SER A 226 -27.95 -8.03 10.52
N LYS A 227 -26.94 -7.85 11.38
CA LYS A 227 -26.44 -8.82 12.36
C LYS A 227 -26.27 -10.25 11.82
N ALA A 228 -26.55 -10.44 10.53
CA ALA A 228 -26.16 -11.65 9.83
C ALA A 228 -24.64 -11.71 9.90
N ASP A 229 -24.08 -12.88 10.15
CA ASP A 229 -22.65 -13.07 9.97
C ASP A 229 -22.34 -12.66 8.53
N PRO A 230 -21.78 -11.45 8.25
CA PRO A 230 -21.55 -10.95 6.90
C PRO A 230 -20.49 -11.74 6.19
N LEU A 231 -19.97 -12.71 6.88
CA LEU A 231 -18.90 -13.55 6.40
C LEU A 231 -19.49 -14.74 5.64
N ILE A 232 -20.09 -14.50 4.55
CA ILE A 232 -19.19 -14.42 3.47
C ILE A 232 -18.71 -15.82 3.14
N SER A 233 -19.67 -16.56 2.67
CA SER A 233 -19.33 -17.48 1.60
C SER A 233 -18.85 -16.59 0.43
N ASN A 234 -17.92 -17.07 -0.38
CA ASN A 234 -17.46 -16.37 -1.59
C ASN A 234 -18.62 -15.79 -2.42
N SER A 235 -19.83 -16.38 -2.36
CA SER A 235 -21.06 -15.90 -3.00
C SER A 235 -21.57 -14.56 -2.51
N HIS A 236 -21.38 -14.18 -1.24
CA HIS A 236 -21.83 -12.88 -0.72
C HIS A 236 -20.92 -11.74 -1.14
N VAL A 237 -19.64 -12.02 -1.35
CA VAL A 237 -18.71 -11.07 -1.94
C VAL A 237 -19.14 -10.77 -3.39
N GLU A 238 -19.58 -11.77 -4.17
CA GLU A 238 -20.07 -11.58 -5.53
C GLU A 238 -21.24 -10.63 -5.65
N GLU A 239 -22.25 -10.80 -4.83
CA GLU A 239 -23.47 -9.98 -4.93
C GLU A 239 -23.25 -8.54 -4.47
N ARG A 240 -22.44 -8.33 -3.42
CA ARG A 240 -22.27 -7.04 -2.78
C ARG A 240 -21.19 -6.17 -3.38
N PHE A 241 -20.13 -6.77 -3.93
CA PHE A 241 -18.91 -6.05 -4.35
C PHE A 241 -18.63 -6.11 -5.84
N ARG A 242 -19.44 -6.79 -6.60
CA ARG A 242 -19.24 -6.94 -8.03
C ARG A 242 -19.13 -5.59 -8.75
N GLY A 243 -17.93 -5.29 -9.24
CA GLY A 243 -17.64 -4.07 -10.01
C GLY A 243 -17.62 -2.75 -9.23
N ASN A 244 -17.84 -2.76 -7.91
CA ASN A 244 -17.91 -1.56 -7.09
C ASN A 244 -16.69 -1.34 -6.18
N SER A 245 -15.77 -2.28 -6.12
CA SER A 245 -14.57 -2.20 -5.29
C SER A 245 -13.37 -2.82 -6.01
N ARG A 246 -12.16 -2.54 -5.50
CA ARG A 246 -10.92 -3.16 -6.02
C ARG A 246 -10.97 -4.67 -5.87
N ILE A 247 -11.39 -5.15 -4.69
CA ILE A 247 -11.50 -6.59 -4.44
C ILE A 247 -12.56 -7.25 -5.35
N GLY A 248 -13.64 -6.55 -5.65
CA GLY A 248 -14.68 -7.05 -6.56
C GLY A 248 -14.12 -7.30 -7.97
N ALA A 249 -13.34 -6.35 -8.49
CA ALA A 249 -12.72 -6.46 -9.80
C ALA A 249 -11.68 -7.60 -9.85
N TRP A 250 -10.88 -7.76 -8.78
CA TRP A 250 -9.92 -8.86 -8.69
C TRP A 250 -10.60 -10.22 -8.56
N LEU A 251 -11.62 -10.32 -7.71
CA LEU A 251 -12.37 -11.56 -7.47
C LEU A 251 -13.06 -12.08 -8.74
N GLU A 252 -13.53 -11.21 -9.61
CA GLU A 252 -14.14 -11.62 -10.86
C GLU A 252 -13.15 -12.42 -11.72
N GLU A 253 -11.92 -11.94 -11.89
CA GLU A 253 -10.87 -12.66 -12.61
C GLU A 253 -10.42 -13.92 -11.85
N PHE A 254 -10.14 -13.79 -10.55
CA PHE A 254 -9.62 -14.90 -9.73
C PHE A 254 -10.56 -16.11 -9.70
N ARG A 255 -11.85 -15.89 -9.64
CA ARG A 255 -12.84 -16.97 -9.64
C ARG A 255 -12.91 -17.73 -10.96
N ALA A 256 -12.75 -17.02 -12.07
CA ALA A 256 -12.68 -17.67 -13.36
C ALA A 256 -11.47 -18.63 -13.40
N PHE A 257 -10.31 -18.19 -12.91
CA PHE A 257 -9.13 -19.05 -12.82
C PHE A 257 -9.34 -20.24 -11.87
N ALA A 258 -9.89 -20.00 -10.69
CA ALA A 258 -10.15 -21.06 -9.70
C ALA A 258 -11.16 -22.10 -10.21
N ALA A 259 -12.21 -21.66 -10.91
CA ALA A 259 -13.19 -22.54 -11.51
C ALA A 259 -12.61 -23.43 -12.63
N GLU A 260 -11.75 -22.85 -13.49
CA GLU A 260 -11.07 -23.60 -14.53
C GLU A 260 -10.16 -24.69 -13.97
N ARG A 261 -9.31 -24.34 -12.98
CA ARG A 261 -8.43 -25.31 -12.32
C ARG A 261 -9.23 -26.40 -11.61
N ALA A 262 -10.30 -26.04 -10.91
CA ALA A 262 -11.19 -27.00 -10.24
C ALA A 262 -11.87 -27.97 -11.21
N ALA A 263 -12.21 -27.51 -12.42
CA ALA A 263 -12.80 -28.31 -13.48
C ALA A 263 -11.77 -29.14 -14.26
N GLY A 264 -10.47 -29.00 -14.01
CA GLY A 264 -9.41 -29.64 -14.78
C GLY A 264 -9.24 -29.10 -16.20
N ASN A 265 -9.76 -27.91 -16.51
CA ASN A 265 -9.76 -27.30 -17.83
C ASN A 265 -8.51 -26.46 -18.14
N GLY A 266 -7.54 -26.45 -17.23
CA GLY A 266 -6.30 -25.70 -17.35
C GLY A 266 -5.94 -24.92 -16.10
N ASP A 267 -4.82 -24.21 -16.17
CA ASP A 267 -4.32 -23.34 -15.13
C ASP A 267 -3.87 -22.01 -15.75
N ARG A 268 -4.66 -20.96 -15.55
CA ARG A 268 -4.41 -19.64 -16.12
C ARG A 268 -4.11 -18.59 -15.06
N LEU A 269 -4.08 -18.96 -13.77
CA LEU A 269 -3.64 -18.01 -12.76
C LEU A 269 -2.20 -17.57 -13.08
N PRO A 270 -1.93 -16.28 -13.21
CA PRO A 270 -0.57 -15.82 -13.43
C PRO A 270 0.37 -16.25 -12.30
N HIS A 271 1.62 -16.56 -12.66
CA HIS A 271 2.67 -16.91 -11.68
C HIS A 271 2.97 -15.74 -10.72
N LEU A 272 2.87 -14.52 -11.21
CA LEU A 272 3.02 -13.31 -10.42
C LEU A 272 1.78 -12.41 -10.60
N SER A 273 1.13 -12.05 -9.49
CA SER A 273 0.05 -11.07 -9.46
C SER A 273 0.40 -9.96 -8.49
N MET A 274 0.27 -8.72 -8.93
CA MET A 274 0.50 -7.53 -8.11
C MET A 274 -0.82 -6.80 -7.91
N LEU A 275 -1.16 -6.51 -6.66
CA LEU A 275 -2.38 -5.80 -6.29
C LEU A 275 -2.00 -4.58 -5.43
N ARG A 276 -2.53 -3.41 -5.79
CA ARG A 276 -2.40 -2.19 -4.99
C ARG A 276 -3.74 -1.83 -4.36
N LEU A 277 -3.85 -2.01 -3.06
CA LEU A 277 -4.96 -1.49 -2.26
C LEU A 277 -4.59 -0.07 -1.80
N SER A 278 -5.54 0.86 -1.84
CA SER A 278 -5.23 2.30 -1.67
C SER A 278 -5.91 2.95 -0.47
N ASN A 279 -6.76 2.22 0.27
CA ASN A 279 -7.46 2.77 1.43
C ASN A 279 -6.67 2.66 2.74
N ASP A 280 -5.37 2.44 2.66
CA ASP A 280 -4.38 2.82 3.66
C ASP A 280 -4.22 4.35 3.76
N HIS A 281 -4.59 5.08 2.71
CA HIS A 281 -4.70 6.53 2.68
C HIS A 281 -6.07 7.02 3.17
N THR A 282 -6.17 8.31 3.49
CA THR A 282 -7.41 8.91 4.03
C THR A 282 -7.64 10.34 3.52
N ASP A 283 -8.92 10.75 3.47
CA ASP A 283 -9.32 12.16 3.27
C ASP A 283 -9.27 12.97 4.60
N GLY A 284 -8.58 12.50 5.63
CA GLY A 284 -8.54 13.13 6.94
C GLY A 284 -9.93 13.23 7.57
N LEU A 285 -10.26 14.39 8.15
CA LEU A 285 -11.58 14.70 8.69
C LEU A 285 -12.45 15.48 7.69
N GLY A 286 -12.34 15.15 6.40
CA GLY A 286 -13.10 15.80 5.34
C GLY A 286 -14.61 15.70 5.53
N ALA A 287 -15.32 16.83 5.37
CA ALA A 287 -16.77 16.85 5.54
C ALA A 287 -17.47 15.91 4.54
N ARG A 288 -18.34 15.04 5.04
CA ARG A 288 -19.07 14.02 4.26
C ARG A 288 -18.22 12.94 3.62
N LYS A 289 -16.94 12.87 3.94
CA LYS A 289 -16.04 11.78 3.55
C LYS A 289 -16.10 10.66 4.59
N PRO A 290 -15.71 9.43 4.25
CA PRO A 290 -15.44 8.42 5.26
C PRO A 290 -14.37 8.91 6.25
N THR A 291 -14.40 8.40 7.47
CA THR A 291 -13.35 8.72 8.45
C THR A 291 -12.06 7.93 8.14
N PRO A 292 -10.90 8.37 8.67
CA PRO A 292 -9.67 7.60 8.55
C PRO A 292 -9.82 6.15 9.03
N GLN A 293 -10.60 5.93 10.09
CA GLN A 293 -10.88 4.58 10.60
C GLN A 293 -11.60 3.71 9.58
N PHE A 294 -12.53 4.27 8.81
CA PHE A 294 -13.23 3.52 7.79
C PHE A 294 -12.30 3.13 6.64
N TYR A 295 -11.48 4.07 6.15
CA TYR A 295 -10.55 3.77 5.06
C TYR A 295 -9.61 2.64 5.40
N VAL A 296 -8.92 2.73 6.55
CA VAL A 296 -7.98 1.69 6.99
C VAL A 296 -8.67 0.36 7.28
N ALA A 297 -9.89 0.39 7.83
CA ALA A 297 -10.68 -0.82 8.05
C ALA A 297 -11.13 -1.48 6.74
N ASP A 298 -11.44 -0.69 5.72
CA ASP A 298 -11.80 -1.19 4.39
C ASP A 298 -10.62 -1.87 3.70
N ASN A 299 -9.41 -1.29 3.83
CA ASN A 299 -8.16 -1.88 3.38
C ASN A 299 -7.86 -3.21 4.10
N ASP A 300 -7.93 -3.22 5.43
CA ASP A 300 -7.75 -4.43 6.26
C ASP A 300 -8.72 -5.55 5.84
N TYR A 301 -9.97 -5.19 5.60
CA TYR A 301 -10.98 -6.16 5.19
C TYR A 301 -10.73 -6.70 3.79
N ALA A 302 -10.29 -5.85 2.86
CA ALA A 302 -9.90 -6.27 1.52
C ALA A 302 -8.76 -7.30 1.54
N LEU A 303 -7.73 -7.07 2.36
CA LEU A 303 -6.66 -8.06 2.58
C LEU A 303 -7.22 -9.38 3.13
N GLY A 304 -8.10 -9.30 4.13
CA GLY A 304 -8.77 -10.48 4.69
C GLY A 304 -9.50 -11.29 3.61
N LEU A 305 -10.24 -10.62 2.73
CA LEU A 305 -10.99 -11.26 1.64
C LEU A 305 -10.09 -11.89 0.57
N ILE A 306 -8.94 -11.29 0.27
CA ILE A 306 -7.94 -11.89 -0.63
C ILE A 306 -7.46 -13.23 -0.06
N VAL A 307 -7.05 -13.23 1.20
CA VAL A 307 -6.56 -14.44 1.87
C VAL A 307 -7.68 -15.49 2.00
N GLU A 308 -8.91 -15.08 2.31
CA GLU A 308 -10.06 -15.98 2.33
C GLU A 308 -10.29 -16.63 0.97
N ALA A 309 -10.37 -15.85 -0.10
CA ALA A 309 -10.62 -16.35 -1.44
C ALA A 309 -9.54 -17.34 -1.90
N ILE A 310 -8.27 -17.00 -1.70
CA ILE A 310 -7.15 -17.85 -2.11
C ILE A 310 -7.09 -19.12 -1.25
N SER A 311 -7.26 -19.01 0.07
CA SER A 311 -7.19 -20.17 0.97
C SER A 311 -8.35 -21.14 0.83
N ASN A 312 -9.48 -20.72 0.25
CA ASN A 312 -10.62 -21.57 -0.09
C ASN A 312 -10.58 -22.10 -1.53
N SER A 313 -9.50 -21.83 -2.27
CA SER A 313 -9.36 -22.20 -3.68
C SER A 313 -8.39 -23.38 -3.89
N PRO A 314 -8.39 -24.01 -5.07
CA PRO A 314 -7.40 -25.03 -5.40
C PRO A 314 -5.96 -24.50 -5.52
N TYR A 315 -5.76 -23.19 -5.41
CA TYR A 315 -4.44 -22.52 -5.47
C TYR A 315 -3.73 -22.37 -4.12
N TRP A 316 -4.40 -22.65 -2.99
CA TRP A 316 -3.86 -22.39 -1.66
C TRP A 316 -2.48 -22.99 -1.41
N ARG A 317 -2.25 -24.22 -1.88
CA ARG A 317 -0.97 -24.91 -1.71
C ARG A 317 0.16 -24.36 -2.57
N ASP A 318 -0.18 -23.64 -3.62
CA ASP A 318 0.79 -23.16 -4.61
C ASP A 318 0.94 -21.64 -4.59
N THR A 319 0.37 -20.97 -3.56
CA THR A 319 0.38 -19.52 -3.47
C THR A 319 1.07 -19.03 -2.21
N CYS A 320 1.92 -18.03 -2.38
CA CYS A 320 2.41 -17.18 -1.32
C CYS A 320 1.94 -15.74 -1.57
N ILE A 321 1.34 -15.12 -0.57
CA ILE A 321 0.90 -13.72 -0.60
C ILE A 321 1.94 -12.92 0.18
N ALA A 322 2.61 -12.00 -0.49
CA ALA A 322 3.48 -11.01 0.12
C ALA A 322 2.71 -9.70 0.30
N VAL A 323 2.70 -9.18 1.50
CA VAL A 323 2.05 -7.90 1.84
C VAL A 323 3.12 -6.95 2.34
N VAL A 324 3.18 -5.76 1.76
CA VAL A 324 4.16 -4.74 2.11
C VAL A 324 3.57 -3.36 1.79
N GLU A 325 3.96 -2.36 2.53
CA GLU A 325 3.80 -0.95 2.17
C GLU A 325 4.97 -0.53 1.28
N ASP A 326 4.74 0.39 0.34
CA ASP A 326 5.79 0.92 -0.52
C ASP A 326 6.73 1.85 0.23
N ASP A 327 6.20 2.60 1.19
CA ASP A 327 6.95 3.48 2.09
C ASP A 327 6.41 3.41 3.53
N ALA A 328 7.13 4.00 4.47
CA ALA A 328 6.72 4.06 5.87
C ALA A 328 6.09 5.40 6.24
N GLN A 329 6.33 6.42 5.46
CA GLN A 329 5.97 7.81 5.73
C GLN A 329 6.38 8.29 7.16
N ASP A 330 5.87 9.42 7.59
CA ASP A 330 6.19 10.00 8.89
C ASP A 330 5.01 9.80 9.85
N GLY A 331 5.28 9.30 11.05
CA GLY A 331 4.26 9.05 12.06
C GLY A 331 4.84 8.85 13.46
N PRO A 332 4.01 8.90 14.52
CA PRO A 332 4.48 8.75 15.88
C PRO A 332 4.83 7.31 16.27
N ASP A 333 4.40 6.34 15.47
CA ASP A 333 4.61 4.91 15.67
C ASP A 333 5.90 4.39 15.00
N HIS A 334 6.66 5.26 14.36
CA HIS A 334 7.95 4.89 13.79
C HIS A 334 9.04 4.78 14.86
N VAL A 335 9.63 3.62 14.95
CA VAL A 335 10.91 3.41 15.67
C VAL A 335 12.04 3.99 14.82
N ASP A 336 11.93 3.79 13.54
CA ASP A 336 12.77 4.34 12.48
C ASP A 336 11.86 4.76 11.32
N ALA A 337 12.27 5.77 10.55
CA ALA A 337 11.51 6.28 9.40
C ALA A 337 11.21 5.25 8.30
N HIS A 338 11.82 4.07 8.38
CA HIS A 338 11.63 2.97 7.42
C HIS A 338 10.92 1.76 8.03
N ARG A 339 10.67 1.71 9.34
CA ARG A 339 9.99 0.58 9.96
C ARG A 339 8.54 0.51 9.54
N SER A 340 8.11 -0.66 9.03
CA SER A 340 6.78 -0.86 8.51
C SER A 340 6.30 -2.30 8.68
N VAL A 341 5.07 -2.57 8.23
CA VAL A 341 4.44 -3.88 8.31
C VAL A 341 4.79 -4.70 7.07
N ALA A 342 5.15 -5.99 7.27
CA ALA A 342 5.19 -6.95 6.18
C ALA A 342 4.65 -8.30 6.64
N LEU A 343 3.92 -8.97 5.74
CA LEU A 343 3.43 -10.32 5.96
C LEU A 343 3.77 -11.20 4.76
N LEU A 344 4.20 -12.42 5.03
CA LEU A 344 4.21 -13.51 4.08
C LEU A 344 3.15 -14.52 4.49
N ILE A 345 2.25 -14.87 3.58
CA ILE A 345 1.07 -15.69 3.89
C ILE A 345 1.00 -16.85 2.90
N SER A 346 1.14 -18.07 3.39
CA SER A 346 1.00 -19.29 2.60
C SER A 346 0.55 -20.46 3.46
N ALA A 347 0.18 -21.56 2.83
CA ALA A 347 -0.08 -22.81 3.54
C ALA A 347 1.15 -23.32 4.31
N TYR A 348 2.34 -22.92 3.93
CA TYR A 348 3.61 -23.44 4.48
C TYR A 348 4.22 -22.58 5.57
N ASN A 349 3.55 -21.57 6.07
CA ASN A 349 4.09 -20.78 7.17
C ASN A 349 4.24 -21.60 8.47
N ARG A 350 5.31 -21.34 9.21
CA ARG A 350 5.39 -21.74 10.62
C ARG A 350 4.33 -20.97 11.42
N PRO A 351 3.40 -21.63 12.12
CA PRO A 351 2.26 -20.95 12.74
C PRO A 351 2.71 -20.02 13.87
N GLY A 352 2.30 -18.75 13.79
CA GLY A 352 2.52 -17.76 14.83
C GLY A 352 3.99 -17.45 15.11
N VAL A 353 4.88 -17.71 14.16
CA VAL A 353 6.31 -17.41 14.32
C VAL A 353 6.52 -15.90 14.41
N LEU A 354 7.42 -15.50 15.29
CA LEU A 354 7.92 -14.13 15.39
C LEU A 354 9.35 -14.09 14.85
N VAL A 355 9.57 -13.29 13.83
CA VAL A 355 10.88 -13.15 13.18
C VAL A 355 11.47 -11.81 13.59
N HIS A 356 12.43 -11.86 14.51
CA HIS A 356 13.18 -10.69 14.99
C HIS A 356 14.36 -10.31 14.10
N GLN A 357 14.73 -11.16 13.16
CA GLN A 357 15.82 -10.86 12.24
C GLN A 357 15.45 -9.63 11.40
N PHE A 358 16.43 -8.75 11.18
CA PHE A 358 16.27 -7.62 10.26
C PHE A 358 15.97 -8.11 8.84
N HIS A 359 14.90 -7.61 8.28
CA HIS A 359 14.55 -7.77 6.89
C HIS A 359 14.03 -6.45 6.32
N ASN A 360 14.12 -6.31 5.02
CA ASN A 360 13.64 -5.12 4.33
C ASN A 360 12.91 -5.47 3.02
N THR A 361 12.44 -4.46 2.30
CA THR A 361 11.74 -4.64 1.02
C THR A 361 12.57 -5.49 0.03
N VAL A 362 13.88 -5.29 -0.01
CA VAL A 362 14.77 -6.05 -0.91
C VAL A 362 14.85 -7.53 -0.47
N SER A 363 14.82 -7.81 0.83
CA SER A 363 14.71 -9.18 1.37
C SER A 363 13.41 -9.85 0.94
N LEU A 364 12.30 -9.10 0.90
CA LEU A 364 11.02 -9.60 0.43
C LEU A 364 11.05 -9.92 -1.07
N ILE A 365 11.60 -9.02 -1.89
CA ILE A 365 11.78 -9.25 -3.32
C ILE A 365 12.62 -10.49 -3.56
N ARG A 366 13.76 -10.61 -2.86
CA ARG A 366 14.60 -11.81 -2.96
C ARG A 366 13.86 -13.10 -2.62
N THR A 367 13.00 -13.06 -1.63
CA THR A 367 12.17 -14.21 -1.25
C THR A 367 11.17 -14.55 -2.37
N ILE A 368 10.53 -13.55 -2.99
CA ILE A 368 9.62 -13.75 -4.13
C ILE A 368 10.38 -14.35 -5.33
N GLU A 369 11.56 -13.85 -5.65
CA GLU A 369 12.40 -14.38 -6.74
C GLU A 369 12.73 -15.86 -6.52
N LEU A 370 13.12 -16.23 -5.32
CA LEU A 370 13.41 -17.63 -4.98
C LEU A 370 12.17 -18.51 -5.09
N LEU A 371 11.00 -18.04 -4.64
CA LEU A 371 9.74 -18.77 -4.77
C LEU A 371 9.32 -18.95 -6.23
N LEU A 372 9.60 -17.98 -7.09
CA LEU A 372 9.33 -18.03 -8.52
C LEU A 372 10.42 -18.77 -9.32
N GLY A 373 11.58 -19.02 -8.73
CA GLY A 373 12.73 -19.63 -9.40
C GLY A 373 13.35 -18.73 -10.47
N ILE A 374 13.36 -17.41 -10.24
CA ILE A 374 13.95 -16.42 -11.15
C ILE A 374 15.25 -15.87 -10.59
N ASP A 375 16.11 -15.42 -11.51
CA ASP A 375 17.38 -14.79 -11.14
C ASP A 375 17.16 -13.41 -10.51
N PRO A 376 18.06 -12.94 -9.64
CA PRO A 376 18.02 -11.60 -9.09
C PRO A 376 18.04 -10.53 -10.19
N MET A 377 17.36 -9.42 -9.97
CA MET A 377 17.32 -8.31 -10.91
C MET A 377 18.61 -7.47 -10.85
N ASN A 378 19.20 -7.35 -9.66
CA ASN A 378 20.38 -6.53 -9.44
C ASN A 378 21.24 -7.04 -8.27
N GLN A 379 22.27 -6.32 -7.87
CA GLN A 379 23.17 -6.73 -6.79
C GLN A 379 22.53 -6.62 -5.41
N LEU A 380 21.57 -5.72 -5.22
CA LEU A 380 20.95 -5.52 -3.91
C LEU A 380 20.10 -6.74 -3.54
N ASP A 381 19.21 -7.18 -4.43
CA ASP A 381 18.40 -8.37 -4.20
C ASP A 381 19.25 -9.66 -4.22
N ALA A 382 20.28 -9.73 -5.07
CA ALA A 382 21.19 -10.88 -5.10
C ALA A 382 21.90 -11.14 -3.76
N THR A 383 22.16 -10.10 -2.98
CA THR A 383 22.87 -10.18 -1.70
C THR A 383 21.95 -10.10 -0.48
N ALA A 384 20.66 -9.83 -0.69
CA ALA A 384 19.71 -9.73 0.40
C ALA A 384 19.43 -11.09 1.04
N THR A 385 19.25 -11.08 2.35
CA THR A 385 18.90 -12.29 3.11
C THR A 385 17.41 -12.60 2.88
N PRO A 386 17.08 -13.79 2.33
CA PRO A 386 15.69 -14.20 2.17
C PRO A 386 14.99 -14.38 3.52
N ILE A 387 13.67 -14.20 3.52
CA ILE A 387 12.87 -14.37 4.73
C ILE A 387 12.56 -15.85 4.93
N ASP A 388 13.07 -16.43 6.03
CA ASP A 388 12.79 -17.80 6.42
C ASP A 388 11.63 -17.88 7.41
N ILE A 389 10.44 -18.13 6.89
CA ILE A 389 9.22 -18.28 7.68
C ILE A 389 8.49 -19.60 7.40
N PHE A 390 9.03 -20.41 6.52
CA PHE A 390 8.35 -21.58 5.96
C PHE A 390 8.68 -22.90 6.69
N ARG A 391 7.84 -23.89 6.47
CA ARG A 391 7.97 -25.29 6.89
C ARG A 391 7.58 -26.23 5.74
N SER A 392 7.90 -27.52 5.85
CA SER A 392 7.61 -28.51 4.82
C SER A 392 6.13 -28.92 4.73
N GLU A 393 5.41 -28.90 5.86
CA GLU A 393 4.04 -29.40 5.94
C GLU A 393 3.03 -28.25 5.83
N PRO A 394 2.09 -28.32 4.85
CA PRO A 394 1.12 -27.25 4.65
C PRO A 394 -0.02 -27.28 5.69
N ASP A 395 -0.45 -26.11 6.13
CA ASP A 395 -1.73 -25.90 6.79
C ASP A 395 -2.80 -25.61 5.73
N GLN A 396 -3.67 -26.57 5.52
CA GLN A 396 -4.73 -26.46 4.50
C GLN A 396 -6.03 -25.82 5.02
N ARG A 397 -6.07 -25.42 6.30
CA ARG A 397 -7.25 -24.76 6.84
C ARG A 397 -7.46 -23.42 6.12
N PRO A 398 -8.67 -23.14 5.63
CA PRO A 398 -8.94 -21.85 5.02
C PRO A 398 -8.87 -20.71 6.04
N TYR A 399 -8.59 -19.53 5.59
CA TYR A 399 -8.78 -18.30 6.35
C TYR A 399 -10.23 -17.82 6.20
N LYS A 400 -10.72 -17.14 7.21
CA LYS A 400 -12.00 -16.45 7.17
C LYS A 400 -11.76 -14.99 7.50
N ALA A 401 -12.13 -14.10 6.58
CA ALA A 401 -12.00 -12.66 6.78
C ALA A 401 -12.85 -12.16 7.94
N LEU A 402 -12.32 -11.25 8.71
CA LEU A 402 -12.99 -10.64 9.87
C LEU A 402 -13.51 -9.27 9.48
N LEU A 403 -14.79 -9.02 9.68
CA LEU A 403 -15.37 -7.70 9.47
C LEU A 403 -14.92 -6.77 10.61
N PRO A 404 -14.27 -5.63 10.30
CA PRO A 404 -13.87 -4.66 11.32
C PRO A 404 -15.06 -4.16 12.15
N ASP A 405 -14.83 -3.93 13.44
CA ASP A 405 -15.88 -3.47 14.36
C ASP A 405 -15.88 -1.95 14.50
N LEU A 406 -16.33 -1.25 13.47
CA LEU A 406 -16.45 0.20 13.45
C LEU A 406 -17.80 0.68 14.00
N ALA A 407 -17.79 1.80 14.71
CA ALA A 407 -19.00 2.52 15.01
C ALA A 407 -19.61 3.12 13.75
N LEU A 408 -20.96 3.19 13.65
CA LEU A 408 -21.62 3.71 12.45
C LEU A 408 -21.29 5.18 12.15
N ASP A 409 -20.94 5.96 13.16
CA ASP A 409 -20.47 7.36 12.98
C ASP A 409 -19.08 7.48 12.34
N ASN A 410 -18.36 6.39 12.17
CA ASN A 410 -17.10 6.36 11.42
C ASN A 410 -17.29 6.17 9.90
N LEU A 411 -18.45 5.76 9.46
CA LEU A 411 -18.71 5.51 8.03
C LEU A 411 -18.74 6.80 7.20
N VAL A 412 -19.21 7.88 7.80
CA VAL A 412 -19.18 9.22 7.20
C VAL A 412 -18.89 10.23 8.30
N GLN A 413 -17.90 11.10 8.07
CA GLN A 413 -17.51 12.14 9.01
C GLN A 413 -18.73 12.98 9.43
N PRO A 414 -19.15 12.96 10.70
CA PRO A 414 -20.25 13.74 11.20
C PRO A 414 -19.89 15.23 11.26
N PRO A 415 -20.89 16.12 11.34
CA PRO A 415 -20.64 17.52 11.66
C PRO A 415 -19.84 17.68 12.97
N PRO A 416 -19.04 18.73 13.11
CA PRO A 416 -18.22 18.91 14.31
C PRO A 416 -19.09 19.05 15.56
N ARG A 417 -18.80 18.27 16.58
CA ARG A 417 -19.53 18.29 17.88
C ARG A 417 -18.95 19.28 18.87
N ASP A 418 -17.71 19.68 18.69
CA ASP A 418 -17.00 20.59 19.55
C ASP A 418 -15.98 21.45 18.76
N ALA A 419 -15.37 22.41 19.47
CA ALA A 419 -14.43 23.34 18.87
C ALA A 419 -13.14 22.65 18.37
N ALA A 420 -12.69 21.58 19.04
CA ALA A 420 -11.50 20.85 18.63
C ALA A 420 -11.74 20.07 17.32
N THR A 421 -12.86 19.36 17.22
CA THR A 421 -13.27 18.70 15.99
C THR A 421 -13.42 19.70 14.84
N ALA A 422 -14.08 20.85 15.09
CA ALA A 422 -14.22 21.92 14.10
C ALA A 422 -12.87 22.50 13.65
N TYR A 423 -11.90 22.59 14.57
CA TYR A 423 -10.55 23.02 14.25
C TYR A 423 -9.85 22.04 13.29
N TRP A 424 -9.83 20.75 13.63
CA TRP A 424 -9.13 19.75 12.81
C TRP A 424 -9.83 19.48 11.47
N MET A 425 -11.15 19.62 11.39
CA MET A 425 -11.87 19.59 10.11
C MET A 425 -11.43 20.75 9.20
N ARG A 426 -11.33 21.98 9.73
CA ARG A 426 -10.80 23.12 8.94
C ARG A 426 -9.34 22.89 8.52
N ARG A 427 -8.50 22.33 9.43
CA ARG A 427 -7.11 21.99 9.07
C ARG A 427 -7.04 20.95 7.96
N THR A 428 -8.01 20.03 7.88
CA THR A 428 -8.13 19.09 6.77
C THR A 428 -8.49 19.81 5.47
N GLU A 429 -9.44 20.73 5.50
CA GLU A 429 -9.85 21.51 4.31
C GLU A 429 -8.72 22.40 3.76
N GLU A 430 -7.76 22.77 4.59
CA GLU A 430 -6.56 23.53 4.21
C GLU A 430 -5.49 22.67 3.54
N GLN A 431 -5.60 21.33 3.61
CA GLN A 431 -4.65 20.42 2.97
C GLN A 431 -5.01 20.21 1.50
N ASP A 432 -4.00 20.15 0.65
CA ASP A 432 -4.19 19.73 -0.75
C ASP A 432 -4.19 18.20 -0.83
N LEU A 433 -5.35 17.59 -0.57
CA LEU A 433 -5.57 16.15 -0.70
C LEU A 433 -6.02 15.74 -2.13
N ALA A 434 -6.17 16.71 -3.03
CA ALA A 434 -6.54 16.46 -4.43
C ALA A 434 -5.33 16.09 -5.30
N HIS A 435 -4.14 16.48 -4.89
CA HIS A 435 -2.91 16.19 -5.59
C HIS A 435 -2.01 15.30 -4.72
N ALA A 436 -1.39 14.32 -5.33
CA ALA A 436 -0.49 13.40 -4.62
C ALA A 436 0.66 14.15 -3.94
N ASP A 437 0.97 13.78 -2.72
CA ASP A 437 2.09 14.25 -1.89
C ASP A 437 2.09 15.77 -1.61
N MET A 438 0.93 16.40 -1.65
CA MET A 438 0.79 17.85 -1.43
C MET A 438 0.27 18.21 -0.03
N ALA A 439 -0.21 17.26 0.72
CA ALA A 439 -0.56 17.47 2.12
C ALA A 439 0.69 17.81 2.95
N ASP A 440 0.51 18.61 3.98
CA ASP A 440 1.55 18.79 5.00
C ASP A 440 1.57 17.56 5.90
N PRO A 441 2.65 16.74 5.87
CA PRO A 441 2.66 15.46 6.58
C PRO A 441 2.53 15.63 8.10
N GLU A 442 3.15 16.66 8.69
CA GLU A 442 3.05 16.91 10.13
C GLU A 442 1.60 17.24 10.54
N ILE A 443 0.92 18.05 9.74
CA ILE A 443 -0.48 18.42 10.01
C ILE A 443 -1.39 17.23 9.78
N LEU A 444 -1.19 16.47 8.70
CA LEU A 444 -1.99 15.29 8.39
C LEU A 444 -1.84 14.22 9.48
N ASN A 445 -0.64 13.95 9.97
CA ASN A 445 -0.40 13.06 11.10
C ASN A 445 -1.19 13.47 12.35
N ARG A 446 -1.23 14.75 12.67
CA ARG A 446 -2.03 15.26 13.80
C ARG A 446 -3.52 15.13 13.58
N ILE A 447 -4.01 15.32 12.34
CA ILE A 447 -5.41 15.10 11.97
C ILE A 447 -5.77 13.63 12.17
N ILE A 448 -4.95 12.72 11.66
CA ILE A 448 -5.17 11.27 11.76
C ILE A 448 -5.12 10.84 13.23
N TRP A 449 -4.11 11.28 13.99
CA TRP A 449 -4.03 11.02 15.43
C TRP A 449 -5.29 11.47 16.15
N PHE A 450 -5.70 12.72 15.93
CA PHE A 450 -6.90 13.27 16.58
C PHE A 450 -8.16 12.49 16.21
N SER A 451 -8.27 12.01 14.97
CA SER A 451 -9.45 11.27 14.53
C SER A 451 -9.69 10.01 15.35
N VAL A 452 -8.64 9.35 15.84
CA VAL A 452 -8.70 8.11 16.62
C VAL A 452 -8.55 8.35 18.10
N LYS A 453 -7.57 9.16 18.50
CA LYS A 453 -7.18 9.37 19.91
C LYS A 453 -7.82 10.60 20.54
N GLY A 454 -8.53 11.43 19.76
CA GLY A 454 -9.18 12.64 20.25
C GLY A 454 -8.20 13.63 20.85
N ALA A 455 -8.51 14.13 22.05
CA ALA A 455 -7.68 15.08 22.76
C ALA A 455 -6.41 14.48 23.42
N THR A 456 -6.17 13.17 23.28
CA THR A 456 -4.94 12.56 23.78
C THR A 456 -3.75 13.17 23.05
N PRO A 457 -2.74 13.72 23.75
CA PRO A 457 -1.58 14.28 23.09
C PRO A 457 -0.88 13.25 22.22
N MET A 458 -0.52 13.65 21.00
CA MET A 458 0.35 12.84 20.16
C MET A 458 1.75 12.80 20.81
N PRO A 459 2.36 11.61 20.94
CA PRO A 459 3.73 11.51 21.44
C PRO A 459 4.67 12.36 20.58
N PRO A 460 5.67 12.99 21.18
CA PRO A 460 6.67 13.73 20.44
C PRO A 460 7.45 12.76 19.56
N ILE A 461 7.63 13.09 18.28
CA ILE A 461 8.54 12.36 17.40
C ILE A 461 9.95 12.60 17.92
N ALA A 462 10.60 11.56 18.42
CA ALA A 462 11.98 11.63 18.86
C ALA A 462 12.90 11.63 17.63
N ARG A 463 13.47 12.78 17.30
CA ARG A 463 14.55 12.90 16.34
C ARG A 463 15.86 12.98 17.08
N LEU A 464 16.56 11.87 17.20
CA LEU A 464 17.85 11.83 17.87
C LEU A 464 18.97 11.88 16.82
N PRO A 465 20.00 12.72 17.03
CA PRO A 465 21.23 12.60 16.27
C PRO A 465 21.80 11.18 16.42
N LEU A 466 22.37 10.64 15.32
CA LEU A 466 22.89 9.27 15.29
C LEU A 466 23.77 8.92 16.50
N PHE A 467 24.67 9.83 16.89
CA PHE A 467 25.56 9.58 18.04
C PHE A 467 24.83 9.54 19.40
N ASP A 468 23.72 10.24 19.52
CA ASP A 468 22.91 10.19 20.75
C ASP A 468 22.06 8.90 20.77
N ALA A 469 21.54 8.47 19.65
CA ALA A 469 20.86 7.18 19.51
C ALA A 469 21.80 5.99 19.82
N LEU A 470 23.03 6.00 19.27
CA LEU A 470 24.04 5.00 19.57
C LEU A 470 24.45 4.99 21.05
N ARG A 471 24.50 6.16 21.68
CA ARG A 471 24.81 6.26 23.12
C ARG A 471 23.71 5.66 23.98
N LEU A 472 22.43 5.87 23.62
CA LEU A 472 21.28 5.28 24.32
C LEU A 472 21.29 3.76 24.17
N GLY A 473 21.47 3.25 22.97
CA GLY A 473 21.58 1.79 22.74
C GLY A 473 22.71 1.15 23.54
N LEU A 474 23.87 1.79 23.63
CA LEU A 474 24.97 1.32 24.45
C LEU A 474 24.70 1.39 25.97
N GLN A 475 23.88 2.34 26.41
CA GLN A 475 23.46 2.43 27.81
C GLN A 475 22.48 1.32 28.16
N GLU A 476 21.49 1.05 27.31
CA GLU A 476 20.55 -0.06 27.48
C GLU A 476 21.28 -1.40 27.51
N GLU A 477 22.24 -1.64 26.61
CA GLU A 477 23.06 -2.85 26.60
C GLU A 477 23.88 -3.00 27.90
N HIS A 478 24.41 -1.90 28.42
CA HIS A 478 25.13 -1.90 29.71
C HIS A 478 24.21 -2.16 30.90
N GLU A 479 22.99 -1.66 30.90
CA GLU A 479 21.98 -1.89 31.92
C GLU A 479 21.50 -3.35 31.90
N GLU A 480 21.22 -3.92 30.73
CA GLU A 480 20.88 -5.34 30.56
C GLU A 480 21.99 -6.28 31.06
N ILE A 481 23.24 -5.96 30.77
CA ILE A 481 24.39 -6.69 31.28
C ILE A 481 24.52 -6.57 32.81
N ALA A 482 24.24 -5.39 33.36
CA ALA A 482 24.30 -5.14 34.80
C ALA A 482 23.15 -5.83 35.55
N GLU A 483 21.99 -6.00 34.94
CA GLU A 483 20.83 -6.73 35.48
C GLU A 483 20.94 -8.25 35.37
N GLY A 484 22.04 -8.76 34.83
CA GLY A 484 22.36 -10.19 34.83
C GLY A 484 21.72 -11.01 33.69
N HIS A 485 21.19 -10.37 32.67
CA HIS A 485 20.77 -11.03 31.43
C HIS A 485 22.03 -11.32 30.57
N ARG A 486 22.72 -12.39 30.92
CA ARG A 486 23.79 -12.93 30.05
C ARG A 486 23.10 -13.52 28.82
N LYS A 487 23.33 -12.91 27.65
CA LYS A 487 23.13 -13.63 26.39
C LYS A 487 23.95 -14.92 26.43
N ASP A 488 23.29 -16.02 26.14
CA ASP A 488 23.97 -17.31 26.00
C ASP A 488 24.94 -17.18 24.81
N PRO A 489 26.20 -17.60 24.91
CA PRO A 489 27.18 -17.45 23.81
C PRO A 489 26.85 -18.26 22.56
N ASP A 490 25.77 -19.04 22.57
CA ASP A 490 25.36 -19.94 21.46
C ASP A 490 24.21 -19.37 20.60
N ASP A 491 23.83 -18.09 20.77
CA ASP A 491 22.76 -17.42 19.99
C ASP A 491 23.30 -16.50 18.88
N ASP A 492 24.43 -16.82 18.27
CA ASP A 492 24.92 -16.18 17.03
C ASP A 492 24.53 -16.97 15.77
#